data_d46582e55d83bd5783dbf51e94ac98d7
#
_entry.id   d46582e55d83bd5783dbf51e94ac98d7
#
_cell.length_a   1.000
_cell.length_b   1.000
_cell.length_c   1.000
_cell.angle_alpha   90.00
_cell.angle_beta   90.00
_cell.angle_gamma   90.00
#
_symmetry.space_group_name_H-M   'P 1'
#
loop_
_entity.id
_entity.type
_entity.pdbx_description
1 polymer ?
#
loop_
_entity_poly.entity_id
_entity_poly.type
_entity_poly.pdbx_seq_one_letter_code
_entity_poly.pdbx_strand_id
1 'polypeptide(L)'
;MSSAIHVSGLRKRYGDLEAVAGVDFEVKTGEVFGLLGPNGAGKTTAVEILEGYRERDEGEVTVLGHDPGRPGRDFRERIGVVLQQSELWPQLTVREVHRIFAGYYARPRDVDEVVELVGLAEKRDARVKTLSGGQKRRLDLGVALVGDPELVFLDEPTTGFDPAARRNAWQMIRSLRELGKTVLLTTHYLDEAQQLADRVAVLRAGRIVQQGTPADLIGAAAKAEIRFRRNGEEVRIETETPTAVLHELTQEALAAGTELEALEVRRPTLEDVYLELVGDGSES
;
A
#
# COMPACT_ATOMS: atom_id res chain seq x y z
N MET A 1 -8.77 12.95 15.87
CA MET A 1 -8.44 11.52 15.74
C MET A 1 -7.04 11.35 16.26
N SER A 2 -6.75 10.29 17.02
CA SER A 2 -5.41 10.04 17.56
C SER A 2 -4.48 9.57 16.44
N SER A 3 -3.19 9.88 16.58
CA SER A 3 -2.14 9.38 15.69
C SER A 3 -1.71 7.97 16.12
N ALA A 4 -1.69 7.03 15.18
CA ALA A 4 -1.14 5.69 15.41
C ALA A 4 0.37 5.68 15.17
N ILE A 5 0.86 6.46 14.19
CA ILE A 5 2.28 6.63 13.89
C ILE A 5 2.56 8.12 13.72
N HIS A 6 3.62 8.58 14.35
CA HIS A 6 4.16 9.94 14.16
C HIS A 6 5.67 9.84 13.89
N VAL A 7 6.11 10.44 12.79
CA VAL A 7 7.50 10.44 12.34
C VAL A 7 7.92 11.88 12.05
N SER A 8 9.01 12.33 12.66
CA SER A 8 9.59 13.65 12.43
C SER A 8 11.09 13.58 12.26
N GLY A 9 11.58 14.08 11.12
CA GLY A 9 12.99 14.16 10.78
C GLY A 9 13.72 12.81 10.75
N LEU A 10 13.04 11.70 10.45
CA LEU A 10 13.62 10.36 10.46
C LEU A 10 14.79 10.24 9.50
N ARG A 11 15.96 9.78 10.00
CA ARG A 11 17.16 9.51 9.19
C ARG A 11 17.73 8.15 9.45
N LYS A 12 18.28 7.55 8.37
CA LYS A 12 19.05 6.31 8.41
C LYS A 12 20.10 6.28 7.33
N ARG A 13 21.34 5.96 7.73
CA ARG A 13 22.50 5.84 6.83
C ARG A 13 23.11 4.45 6.89
N TYR A 14 23.69 4.03 5.78
CA TYR A 14 24.51 2.84 5.64
C TYR A 14 25.80 3.23 4.90
N GLY A 15 26.84 3.48 5.67
CA GLY A 15 28.06 4.08 5.12
C GLY A 15 27.74 5.44 4.45
N ASP A 16 28.04 5.57 3.17
CA ASP A 16 27.77 6.79 2.41
C ASP A 16 26.33 6.91 1.88
N LEU A 17 25.55 5.84 1.96
CA LEU A 17 24.16 5.81 1.48
C LEU A 17 23.22 6.33 2.57
N GLU A 18 22.54 7.45 2.32
CA GLU A 18 21.43 7.94 3.14
C GLU A 18 20.11 7.30 2.68
N ALA A 19 19.74 6.17 3.28
CA ALA A 19 18.57 5.41 2.89
C ALA A 19 17.25 6.08 3.27
N VAL A 20 17.24 6.84 4.39
CA VAL A 20 16.13 7.70 4.83
C VAL A 20 16.73 9.06 5.21
N ALA A 21 16.26 10.14 4.60
CA ALA A 21 16.92 11.43 4.57
C ALA A 21 16.06 12.59 5.11
N GLY A 22 15.53 12.43 6.32
CA GLY A 22 14.68 13.42 6.98
C GLY A 22 13.22 13.29 6.53
N VAL A 23 12.58 12.18 6.90
CA VAL A 23 11.21 11.85 6.55
C VAL A 23 10.26 12.28 7.65
N ASP A 24 9.15 12.95 7.27
CA ASP A 24 8.09 13.43 8.15
C ASP A 24 6.73 12.96 7.65
N PHE A 25 6.00 12.20 8.48
CA PHE A 25 4.61 11.81 8.18
C PHE A 25 3.87 11.35 9.44
N GLU A 26 2.56 11.28 9.31
CA GLU A 26 1.65 10.85 10.37
C GLU A 26 0.64 9.85 9.79
N VAL A 27 0.37 8.76 10.54
CA VAL A 27 -0.69 7.80 10.26
C VAL A 27 -1.76 7.92 11.33
N LYS A 28 -3.01 8.15 10.93
CA LYS A 28 -4.15 8.26 11.85
C LYS A 28 -4.65 6.87 12.24
N THR A 29 -5.20 6.76 13.44
CA THR A 29 -5.84 5.51 13.89
C THR A 29 -7.00 5.13 12.96
N GLY A 30 -7.02 3.87 12.50
CA GLY A 30 -8.06 3.31 11.65
C GLY A 30 -7.92 3.65 10.15
N GLU A 31 -6.85 4.35 9.74
CA GLU A 31 -6.61 4.57 8.31
C GLU A 31 -5.72 3.49 7.67
N VAL A 32 -5.85 3.33 6.38
CA VAL A 32 -4.89 2.63 5.53
C VAL A 32 -3.96 3.68 4.93
N PHE A 33 -2.68 3.66 5.34
CA PHE A 33 -1.66 4.57 4.86
C PHE A 33 -0.69 3.85 3.92
N GLY A 34 -0.48 4.38 2.71
CA GLY A 34 0.43 3.85 1.71
C GLY A 34 1.77 4.58 1.69
N LEU A 35 2.88 3.86 1.85
CA LEU A 35 4.22 4.38 1.57
C LEU A 35 4.65 3.91 0.18
N LEU A 36 4.54 4.80 -0.80
CA LEU A 36 4.74 4.53 -2.20
C LEU A 36 6.14 4.95 -2.65
N GLY A 37 6.76 4.18 -3.53
CA GLY A 37 8.06 4.55 -4.11
C GLY A 37 8.74 3.41 -4.85
N PRO A 38 9.77 3.71 -5.67
CA PRO A 38 10.50 2.68 -6.39
C PRO A 38 11.33 1.79 -5.45
N ASN A 39 11.87 0.71 -5.99
CA ASN A 39 12.82 -0.12 -5.25
C ASN A 39 14.06 0.70 -4.88
N GLY A 40 14.53 0.55 -3.65
CA GLY A 40 15.66 1.33 -3.13
C GLY A 40 15.30 2.75 -2.64
N ALA A 41 14.03 3.17 -2.68
CA ALA A 41 13.62 4.49 -2.19
C ALA A 41 13.75 4.67 -0.66
N GLY A 42 13.95 3.58 0.11
CA GLY A 42 14.04 3.62 1.57
C GLY A 42 12.79 3.12 2.30
N LYS A 43 11.76 2.62 1.57
CA LYS A 43 10.48 2.15 2.16
C LYS A 43 10.68 1.10 3.24
N THR A 44 11.33 -0.02 2.90
CA THR A 44 11.58 -1.13 3.83
C THR A 44 12.41 -0.68 5.04
N THR A 45 13.44 0.16 4.82
CA THR A 45 14.24 0.73 5.93
C THR A 45 13.37 1.57 6.88
N ALA A 46 12.50 2.42 6.35
CA ALA A 46 11.60 3.21 7.16
C ALA A 46 10.62 2.32 7.95
N VAL A 47 10.01 1.33 7.30
CA VAL A 47 9.06 0.41 7.95
C VAL A 47 9.74 -0.44 9.02
N GLU A 48 10.92 -1.01 8.77
CA GLU A 48 11.69 -1.79 9.77
C GLU A 48 12.04 -0.95 11.02
N ILE A 49 12.25 0.37 10.86
CA ILE A 49 12.43 1.27 12.01
C ILE A 49 11.13 1.42 12.80
N LEU A 50 9.99 1.57 12.12
CA LEU A 50 8.67 1.68 12.78
C LEU A 50 8.25 0.40 13.50
N GLU A 51 8.64 -0.75 12.96
CA GLU A 51 8.42 -2.07 13.55
C GLU A 51 9.34 -2.36 14.76
N GLY A 52 10.41 -1.56 14.92
CA GLY A 52 11.43 -1.77 15.96
C GLY A 52 12.45 -2.85 15.65
N TYR A 53 12.56 -3.26 14.38
CA TYR A 53 13.61 -4.19 13.91
C TYR A 53 14.93 -3.48 13.60
N ARG A 54 14.88 -2.17 13.37
CA ARG A 54 16.04 -1.37 12.98
C ARG A 54 16.11 -0.09 13.80
N GLU A 55 17.33 0.28 14.19
CA GLU A 55 17.57 1.54 14.87
C GLU A 55 17.67 2.69 13.85
N ARG A 56 17.03 3.81 14.16
CA ARG A 56 17.22 5.09 13.46
C ARG A 56 18.49 5.78 13.90
N ASP A 57 19.04 6.62 13.05
CA ASP A 57 20.21 7.43 13.41
C ASP A 57 19.78 8.79 14.00
N GLU A 58 18.71 9.42 13.44
CA GLU A 58 18.17 10.69 13.90
C GLU A 58 16.62 10.71 13.75
N GLY A 59 16.01 11.72 14.36
CA GLY A 59 14.58 12.00 14.29
C GLY A 59 13.78 11.38 15.42
N GLU A 60 12.52 11.79 15.49
CA GLU A 60 11.56 11.31 16.49
C GLU A 60 10.54 10.38 15.84
N VAL A 61 10.30 9.24 16.47
CA VAL A 61 9.33 8.25 16.00
C VAL A 61 8.50 7.76 17.17
N THR A 62 7.19 7.83 17.01
CA THR A 62 6.23 7.26 17.96
C THR A 62 5.26 6.34 17.21
N VAL A 63 5.10 5.12 17.68
CA VAL A 63 4.16 4.13 17.14
C VAL A 63 3.27 3.64 18.29
N LEU A 64 1.97 3.84 18.20
CA LEU A 64 0.98 3.53 19.25
C LEU A 64 1.38 4.08 20.63
N GLY A 65 2.02 5.27 20.66
CA GLY A 65 2.51 5.92 21.89
C GLY A 65 3.86 5.39 22.41
N HIS A 66 4.53 4.48 21.70
CA HIS A 66 5.82 3.91 22.07
C HIS A 66 6.94 4.38 21.12
N ASP A 67 8.16 4.48 21.64
CA ASP A 67 9.36 4.59 20.81
C ASP A 67 9.77 3.20 20.31
N PRO A 68 9.70 2.92 18.97
CA PRO A 68 10.07 1.63 18.43
C PRO A 68 11.57 1.30 18.57
N GLY A 69 12.43 2.29 18.84
CA GLY A 69 13.83 2.07 19.15
C GLY A 69 14.05 1.37 20.50
N ARG A 70 13.00 1.27 21.32
CA ARG A 70 13.00 0.56 22.61
C ARG A 70 11.75 -0.31 22.75
N PRO A 71 11.55 -1.30 21.87
CA PRO A 71 10.32 -2.04 21.77
C PRO A 71 10.13 -2.96 23.00
N GLY A 72 9.16 -2.60 23.85
CA GLY A 72 8.71 -3.44 24.96
C GLY A 72 7.76 -4.55 24.48
N ARG A 73 7.33 -5.40 25.43
CA ARG A 73 6.35 -6.46 25.15
C ARG A 73 5.00 -5.87 24.70
N ASP A 74 4.53 -4.84 25.40
CA ASP A 74 3.25 -4.17 25.10
C ASP A 74 3.21 -3.63 23.66
N PHE A 75 4.31 -3.01 23.19
CA PHE A 75 4.44 -2.58 21.80
C PHE A 75 4.27 -3.74 20.81
N ARG A 76 5.00 -4.86 21.04
CA ARG A 76 4.98 -6.02 20.14
C ARG A 76 3.64 -6.74 20.10
N GLU A 77 2.90 -6.72 21.21
CA GLU A 77 1.56 -7.32 21.28
C GLU A 77 0.52 -6.50 20.50
N ARG A 78 0.77 -5.21 20.25
CA ARG A 78 -0.15 -4.29 19.57
C ARG A 78 0.11 -4.10 18.08
N ILE A 79 1.21 -4.64 17.56
CA ILE A 79 1.53 -4.59 16.13
C ILE A 79 1.45 -5.98 15.50
N GLY A 80 1.02 -6.03 14.24
CA GLY A 80 1.11 -7.21 13.37
C GLY A 80 2.02 -6.88 12.20
N VAL A 81 2.91 -7.81 11.84
CA VAL A 81 3.87 -7.61 10.75
C VAL A 81 3.74 -8.72 9.73
N VAL A 82 3.55 -8.36 8.47
CA VAL A 82 3.56 -9.29 7.33
C VAL A 82 4.77 -8.98 6.47
N LEU A 83 5.81 -9.79 6.60
CA LEU A 83 7.06 -9.64 5.87
C LEU A 83 6.88 -9.94 4.37
N GLN A 84 7.73 -9.37 3.52
CA GLN A 84 7.75 -9.64 2.08
C GLN A 84 7.94 -11.14 1.78
N GLN A 85 8.81 -11.81 2.52
CA GLN A 85 9.01 -13.26 2.47
C GLN A 85 8.94 -13.84 3.88
N SER A 86 8.15 -14.88 4.05
CA SER A 86 8.07 -15.64 5.29
C SER A 86 8.31 -17.12 5.00
N GLU A 87 9.13 -17.75 5.81
CA GLU A 87 9.37 -19.20 5.77
C GLU A 87 8.65 -19.86 6.95
N LEU A 88 7.37 -20.13 6.78
CA LEU A 88 6.60 -20.89 7.75
C LEU A 88 6.91 -22.39 7.62
N TRP A 89 6.81 -23.12 8.73
CA TRP A 89 7.14 -24.56 8.78
C TRP A 89 6.32 -25.38 7.81
N PRO A 90 6.94 -26.01 6.77
CA PRO A 90 6.22 -26.67 5.68
C PRO A 90 5.39 -27.89 6.12
N GLN A 91 5.75 -28.50 7.24
CA GLN A 91 5.14 -29.73 7.76
C GLN A 91 3.92 -29.48 8.63
N LEU A 92 3.78 -28.28 9.17
CA LEU A 92 2.66 -27.90 10.01
C LEU A 92 1.41 -27.62 9.18
N THR A 93 0.25 -27.78 9.77
CA THR A 93 -1.02 -27.36 9.22
C THR A 93 -1.24 -25.84 9.42
N VAL A 94 -2.16 -25.25 8.66
CA VAL A 94 -2.58 -23.85 8.83
C VAL A 94 -2.96 -23.57 10.28
N ARG A 95 -3.79 -24.43 10.88
CA ARG A 95 -4.23 -24.30 12.28
C ARG A 95 -3.07 -24.41 13.27
N GLU A 96 -2.15 -25.35 13.07
CA GLU A 96 -0.99 -25.52 13.95
C GLU A 96 -0.08 -24.29 13.93
N VAL A 97 0.15 -23.70 12.76
CA VAL A 97 0.92 -22.46 12.65
C VAL A 97 0.27 -21.35 13.47
N HIS A 98 -1.01 -21.09 13.26
CA HIS A 98 -1.72 -20.04 14.04
C HIS A 98 -1.69 -20.32 15.54
N ARG A 99 -1.83 -21.57 15.99
CA ARG A 99 -1.75 -21.94 17.42
C ARG A 99 -0.38 -21.65 18.02
N ILE A 100 0.70 -21.91 17.29
CA ILE A 100 2.06 -21.59 17.74
C ILE A 100 2.19 -20.10 17.96
N PHE A 101 1.77 -19.28 16.97
CA PHE A 101 1.86 -17.83 17.10
C PHE A 101 0.91 -17.27 18.15
N ALA A 102 -0.29 -17.81 18.28
CA ALA A 102 -1.22 -17.44 19.37
C ALA A 102 -0.58 -17.59 20.76
N GLY A 103 0.30 -18.59 20.94
CA GLY A 103 1.00 -18.82 22.20
C GLY A 103 1.96 -17.70 22.61
N TYR A 104 2.33 -16.78 21.72
CA TYR A 104 3.18 -15.62 22.06
C TYR A 104 2.42 -14.45 22.67
N TYR A 105 1.08 -14.43 22.53
CA TYR A 105 0.22 -13.31 22.96
C TYR A 105 -0.52 -13.64 24.25
N ALA A 106 -0.72 -12.64 25.09
CA ALA A 106 -1.47 -12.80 26.32
C ALA A 106 -2.99 -12.99 26.08
N ARG A 107 -3.52 -12.38 25.03
CA ARG A 107 -4.93 -12.41 24.64
C ARG A 107 -5.07 -12.55 23.12
N PRO A 108 -4.72 -13.73 22.56
CA PRO A 108 -4.86 -13.95 21.14
C PRO A 108 -6.34 -14.01 20.74
N ARG A 109 -6.61 -13.73 19.48
CA ARG A 109 -7.89 -14.06 18.85
C ARG A 109 -8.08 -15.58 18.79
N ASP A 110 -9.32 -16.01 18.68
CA ASP A 110 -9.60 -17.42 18.40
C ASP A 110 -8.96 -17.81 17.05
N VAL A 111 -8.25 -18.94 17.07
CA VAL A 111 -7.49 -19.41 15.89
C VAL A 111 -8.40 -19.75 14.71
N ASP A 112 -9.57 -20.35 14.99
CA ASP A 112 -10.50 -20.75 13.94
C ASP A 112 -11.17 -19.50 13.33
N GLU A 113 -11.48 -18.46 14.13
CA GLU A 113 -11.94 -17.15 13.62
C GLU A 113 -10.89 -16.49 12.72
N VAL A 114 -9.60 -16.53 13.10
CA VAL A 114 -8.53 -15.96 12.26
C VAL A 114 -8.40 -16.73 10.94
N VAL A 115 -8.46 -18.07 10.98
CA VAL A 115 -8.42 -18.91 9.78
C VAL A 115 -9.59 -18.61 8.83
N GLU A 116 -10.76 -18.34 9.36
CA GLU A 116 -11.96 -17.93 8.59
C GLU A 116 -11.76 -16.53 8.01
N LEU A 117 -11.29 -15.56 8.82
CA LEU A 117 -11.06 -14.18 8.42
C LEU A 117 -10.10 -14.07 7.21
N VAL A 118 -9.06 -14.90 7.18
CA VAL A 118 -8.11 -14.92 6.05
C VAL A 118 -8.53 -15.85 4.91
N GLY A 119 -9.74 -16.41 4.98
CA GLY A 119 -10.32 -17.25 3.91
C GLY A 119 -9.59 -18.58 3.73
N LEU A 120 -9.11 -19.19 4.83
CA LEU A 120 -8.43 -20.49 4.83
C LEU A 120 -9.23 -21.58 5.55
N ALA A 121 -10.53 -21.38 5.81
CA ALA A 121 -11.37 -22.33 6.54
C ALA A 121 -11.32 -23.77 5.96
N GLU A 122 -11.40 -23.90 4.63
CA GLU A 122 -11.32 -25.20 3.95
C GLU A 122 -9.92 -25.82 3.97
N LYS A 123 -8.90 -25.03 4.27
CA LYS A 123 -7.49 -25.43 4.30
C LYS A 123 -6.91 -25.47 5.71
N ARG A 124 -7.75 -25.36 6.75
CA ARG A 124 -7.31 -25.33 8.16
C ARG A 124 -6.39 -26.47 8.56
N ASP A 125 -6.65 -27.67 8.06
CA ASP A 125 -5.90 -28.87 8.36
C ASP A 125 -4.94 -29.27 7.23
N ALA A 126 -4.82 -28.43 6.16
CA ALA A 126 -3.86 -28.63 5.10
C ALA A 126 -2.46 -28.19 5.56
N ARG A 127 -1.42 -28.94 5.12
CA ARG A 127 -0.03 -28.62 5.43
C ARG A 127 0.45 -27.40 4.62
N VAL A 128 1.24 -26.53 5.22
CA VAL A 128 1.78 -25.31 4.59
C VAL A 128 2.46 -25.59 3.24
N LYS A 129 3.19 -26.70 3.10
CA LYS A 129 3.83 -27.08 1.84
C LYS A 129 2.86 -27.34 0.68
N THR A 130 1.59 -27.61 0.97
CA THR A 130 0.55 -27.90 -0.05
C THR A 130 -0.24 -26.67 -0.46
N LEU A 131 0.01 -25.51 0.19
CA LEU A 131 -0.67 -24.25 -0.09
C LEU A 131 -0.10 -23.60 -1.35
N SER A 132 -0.97 -22.97 -2.14
CA SER A 132 -0.54 -22.05 -3.19
C SER A 132 0.14 -20.80 -2.62
N GLY A 133 0.86 -20.04 -3.45
CA GLY A 133 1.50 -18.79 -3.01
C GLY A 133 0.51 -17.81 -2.37
N GLY A 134 -0.66 -17.61 -2.98
CA GLY A 134 -1.71 -16.77 -2.41
C GLY A 134 -2.29 -17.29 -1.09
N GLN A 135 -2.40 -18.62 -0.93
CA GLN A 135 -2.82 -19.23 0.34
C GLN A 135 -1.77 -19.07 1.43
N LYS A 136 -0.48 -19.18 1.09
CA LYS A 136 0.61 -18.89 2.02
C LYS A 136 0.59 -17.44 2.49
N ARG A 137 0.37 -16.50 1.58
CA ARG A 137 0.27 -15.09 1.93
C ARG A 137 -0.92 -14.79 2.86
N ARG A 138 -2.06 -15.47 2.68
CA ARG A 138 -3.20 -15.40 3.61
C ARG A 138 -2.84 -15.98 4.98
N LEU A 139 -2.07 -17.06 5.02
CA LEU A 139 -1.55 -17.62 6.25
C LEU A 139 -0.64 -16.63 6.99
N ASP A 140 0.28 -15.95 6.27
CA ASP A 140 1.15 -14.92 6.84
C ASP A 140 0.36 -13.77 7.46
N LEU A 141 -0.69 -13.32 6.75
CA LEU A 141 -1.58 -12.32 7.31
C LEU A 141 -2.33 -12.82 8.55
N GLY A 142 -2.82 -14.05 8.54
CA GLY A 142 -3.45 -14.66 9.72
C GLY A 142 -2.51 -14.71 10.92
N VAL A 143 -1.24 -15.05 10.69
CA VAL A 143 -0.20 -15.01 11.73
C VAL A 143 -0.04 -13.60 12.31
N ALA A 144 -0.04 -12.57 11.47
CA ALA A 144 0.05 -11.18 11.93
C ALA A 144 -1.20 -10.73 12.72
N LEU A 145 -2.38 -11.32 12.42
CA LEU A 145 -3.64 -10.95 13.04
C LEU A 145 -3.99 -11.73 14.32
N VAL A 146 -3.33 -12.86 14.57
CA VAL A 146 -3.67 -13.73 15.71
C VAL A 146 -3.52 -13.04 17.07
N GLY A 147 -2.63 -12.05 17.17
CA GLY A 147 -2.45 -11.22 18.37
C GLY A 147 -3.49 -10.11 18.54
N ASP A 148 -4.45 -9.98 17.63
CA ASP A 148 -5.44 -8.89 17.58
C ASP A 148 -4.80 -7.47 17.54
N PRO A 149 -3.81 -7.22 16.66
CA PRO A 149 -3.06 -5.97 16.66
C PRO A 149 -3.96 -4.76 16.38
N GLU A 150 -3.54 -3.58 16.87
CA GLU A 150 -4.15 -2.29 16.54
C GLU A 150 -3.61 -1.73 15.22
N LEU A 151 -2.34 -2.05 14.91
CA LEU A 151 -1.62 -1.61 13.71
C LEU A 151 -1.01 -2.80 12.97
N VAL A 152 -1.22 -2.87 11.67
CA VAL A 152 -0.66 -3.91 10.81
C VAL A 152 0.29 -3.29 9.78
N PHE A 153 1.51 -3.79 9.74
CA PHE A 153 2.50 -3.47 8.72
C PHE A 153 2.45 -4.50 7.60
N LEU A 154 2.37 -4.04 6.36
CA LEU A 154 2.32 -4.88 5.16
C LEU A 154 3.44 -4.44 4.20
N ASP A 155 4.55 -5.17 4.17
CA ASP A 155 5.63 -4.86 3.24
C ASP A 155 5.40 -5.54 1.90
N GLU A 156 5.09 -4.73 0.87
CA GLU A 156 4.80 -5.13 -0.51
C GLU A 156 3.84 -6.34 -0.61
N PRO A 157 2.60 -6.22 -0.08
CA PRO A 157 1.74 -7.38 0.20
C PRO A 157 1.30 -8.17 -1.03
N THR A 158 1.36 -7.59 -2.24
CA THR A 158 0.90 -8.24 -3.48
C THR A 158 1.98 -8.48 -4.52
N THR A 159 3.25 -8.25 -4.16
CA THR A 159 4.37 -8.47 -5.07
C THR A 159 4.43 -9.93 -5.53
N GLY A 160 4.52 -10.14 -6.85
CA GLY A 160 4.55 -11.46 -7.46
C GLY A 160 3.19 -12.16 -7.60
N PHE A 161 2.09 -11.49 -7.28
CA PHE A 161 0.75 -12.05 -7.45
C PHE A 161 0.23 -11.88 -8.87
N ASP A 162 -0.52 -12.87 -9.34
CA ASP A 162 -1.37 -12.71 -10.51
C ASP A 162 -2.53 -11.72 -10.22
N PRO A 163 -3.20 -11.18 -11.26
CA PRO A 163 -4.27 -10.20 -11.07
C PRO A 163 -5.44 -10.67 -10.19
N ALA A 164 -5.74 -11.97 -10.18
CA ALA A 164 -6.82 -12.52 -9.36
C ALA A 164 -6.41 -12.61 -7.88
N ALA A 165 -5.20 -13.11 -7.62
CA ALA A 165 -4.62 -13.17 -6.28
C ALA A 165 -4.47 -11.77 -5.68
N ARG A 166 -4.06 -10.76 -6.48
CA ARG A 166 -3.94 -9.36 -6.05
C ARG A 166 -5.30 -8.79 -5.62
N ARG A 167 -6.37 -8.97 -6.41
CA ARG A 167 -7.72 -8.53 -6.03
C ARG A 167 -8.19 -9.14 -4.72
N ASN A 168 -7.92 -10.42 -4.50
CA ASN A 168 -8.26 -11.11 -3.26
C ASN A 168 -7.49 -10.54 -2.05
N ALA A 169 -6.20 -10.23 -2.22
CA ALA A 169 -5.40 -9.57 -1.18
C ALA A 169 -5.94 -8.17 -0.86
N TRP A 170 -6.33 -7.39 -1.87
CA TRP A 170 -6.94 -6.08 -1.65
C TRP A 170 -8.26 -6.15 -0.87
N GLN A 171 -9.12 -7.13 -1.16
CA GLN A 171 -10.34 -7.33 -0.37
C GLN A 171 -10.02 -7.61 1.10
N MET A 172 -9.01 -8.43 1.34
CA MET A 172 -8.58 -8.77 2.69
C MET A 172 -8.01 -7.56 3.45
N ILE A 173 -7.20 -6.70 2.78
CA ILE A 173 -6.70 -5.46 3.38
C ILE A 173 -7.86 -4.50 3.70
N ARG A 174 -8.86 -4.40 2.84
CA ARG A 174 -10.09 -3.62 3.12
C ARG A 174 -10.83 -4.14 4.35
N SER A 175 -10.93 -5.47 4.51
CA SER A 175 -11.58 -6.06 5.69
C SER A 175 -10.85 -5.69 7.00
N LEU A 176 -9.51 -5.49 6.98
CA LEU A 176 -8.79 -5.00 8.17
C LEU A 176 -9.25 -3.61 8.57
N ARG A 177 -9.47 -2.72 7.60
CA ARG A 177 -10.02 -1.39 7.84
C ARG A 177 -11.43 -1.45 8.42
N GLU A 178 -12.30 -2.31 7.89
CA GLU A 178 -13.65 -2.54 8.40
C GLU A 178 -13.65 -3.04 9.84
N LEU A 179 -12.62 -3.80 10.23
CA LEU A 179 -12.36 -4.23 11.62
C LEU A 179 -11.75 -3.12 12.49
N GLY A 180 -11.63 -1.88 11.98
CA GLY A 180 -11.07 -0.75 12.70
C GLY A 180 -9.55 -0.79 12.90
N LYS A 181 -8.84 -1.67 12.19
CA LYS A 181 -7.37 -1.74 12.26
C LYS A 181 -6.72 -0.59 11.49
N THR A 182 -5.62 -0.09 12.02
CA THR A 182 -4.72 0.80 11.29
C THR A 182 -3.80 -0.05 10.41
N VAL A 183 -3.57 0.36 9.17
CA VAL A 183 -2.68 -0.36 8.24
C VAL A 183 -1.65 0.60 7.68
N LEU A 184 -0.37 0.25 7.76
CA LEU A 184 0.68 0.87 6.97
C LEU A 184 1.16 -0.15 5.95
N LEU A 185 0.99 0.17 4.66
CA LEU A 185 1.47 -0.69 3.58
C LEU A 185 2.56 0.01 2.76
N THR A 186 3.57 -0.76 2.36
CA THR A 186 4.50 -0.31 1.32
C THR A 186 4.09 -0.89 -0.01
N THR A 187 4.27 -0.15 -1.07
CA THR A 187 4.05 -0.65 -2.43
C THR A 187 4.84 0.17 -3.46
N HIS A 188 5.12 -0.45 -4.58
CA HIS A 188 5.55 0.23 -5.80
C HIS A 188 4.45 0.18 -6.88
N TYR A 189 3.30 -0.45 -6.58
CA TYR A 189 2.12 -0.48 -7.45
C TYR A 189 1.19 0.68 -7.14
N LEU A 190 1.01 1.56 -8.10
CA LEU A 190 0.21 2.76 -7.97
C LEU A 190 -1.29 2.47 -7.91
N ASP A 191 -1.73 1.44 -8.65
CA ASP A 191 -3.09 0.92 -8.60
C ASP A 191 -3.46 0.38 -7.21
N GLU A 192 -2.52 -0.30 -6.53
CA GLU A 192 -2.72 -0.77 -5.15
C GLU A 192 -2.89 0.40 -4.19
N ALA A 193 -1.99 1.39 -4.24
CA ALA A 193 -2.09 2.59 -3.41
C ALA A 193 -3.42 3.34 -3.65
N GLN A 194 -3.82 3.50 -4.91
CA GLN A 194 -5.07 4.17 -5.28
C GLN A 194 -6.32 3.43 -4.81
N GLN A 195 -6.28 2.09 -4.79
CA GLN A 195 -7.42 1.26 -4.41
C GLN A 195 -7.58 1.04 -2.90
N LEU A 196 -6.50 1.09 -2.16
CA LEU A 196 -6.48 0.69 -0.76
C LEU A 196 -6.25 1.83 0.21
N ALA A 197 -5.38 2.79 -0.14
CA ALA A 197 -4.94 3.79 0.81
C ALA A 197 -5.92 4.97 0.93
N ASP A 198 -6.18 5.39 2.16
CA ASP A 198 -6.87 6.65 2.46
C ASP A 198 -5.95 7.83 2.20
N ARG A 199 -4.67 7.67 2.55
CA ARG A 199 -3.60 8.63 2.30
C ARG A 199 -2.34 7.89 1.88
N VAL A 200 -1.52 8.55 1.07
CA VAL A 200 -0.23 8.03 0.62
C VAL A 200 0.86 9.07 0.83
N ALA A 201 2.08 8.59 1.05
CA ALA A 201 3.30 9.39 0.95
C ALA A 201 4.19 8.78 -0.14
N VAL A 202 4.64 9.61 -1.06
CA VAL A 202 5.55 9.21 -2.15
C VAL A 202 6.98 9.41 -1.69
N LEU A 203 7.71 8.30 -1.56
CA LEU A 203 9.11 8.27 -1.14
C LEU A 203 10.03 8.14 -2.36
N ARG A 204 11.01 9.04 -2.48
CA ARG A 204 12.03 9.03 -3.52
C ARG A 204 13.38 9.40 -2.90
N ALA A 205 14.42 8.59 -3.15
CA ALA A 205 15.78 8.83 -2.65
C ALA A 205 15.82 9.19 -1.15
N GLY A 206 15.08 8.43 -0.33
CA GLY A 206 15.01 8.63 1.12
C GLY A 206 14.18 9.81 1.60
N ARG A 207 13.47 10.54 0.72
CA ARG A 207 12.65 11.72 1.08
C ARG A 207 11.21 11.57 0.65
N ILE A 208 10.26 12.09 1.43
CA ILE A 208 8.88 12.24 0.97
C ILE A 208 8.84 13.47 0.05
N VAL A 209 8.46 13.23 -1.20
CA VAL A 209 8.31 14.26 -2.23
C VAL A 209 6.89 14.79 -2.31
N GLN A 210 5.91 13.97 -1.95
CA GLN A 210 4.50 14.38 -1.87
C GLN A 210 3.72 13.47 -0.92
N GLN A 211 2.68 14.00 -0.28
CA GLN A 211 1.75 13.22 0.54
C GLN A 211 0.35 13.83 0.53
N GLY A 212 -0.68 12.98 0.60
CA GLY A 212 -2.08 13.38 0.58
C GLY A 212 -3.00 12.20 0.34
N THR A 213 -4.29 12.45 0.09
CA THR A 213 -5.17 11.40 -0.44
C THR A 213 -4.78 11.08 -1.88
N PRO A 214 -5.05 9.88 -2.40
CA PRO A 214 -4.83 9.58 -3.82
C PRO A 214 -5.50 10.63 -4.74
N ALA A 215 -6.68 11.12 -4.37
CA ALA A 215 -7.39 12.15 -5.12
C ALA A 215 -6.67 13.52 -5.08
N ASP A 216 -6.12 13.91 -3.92
CA ASP A 216 -5.33 15.15 -3.80
C ASP A 216 -4.05 15.08 -4.65
N LEU A 217 -3.40 13.91 -4.66
CA LEU A 217 -2.17 13.71 -5.43
C LEU A 217 -2.42 13.71 -6.93
N ILE A 218 -3.53 13.12 -7.40
CA ILE A 218 -3.96 13.20 -8.80
C ILE A 218 -4.26 14.65 -9.17
N GLY A 219 -4.59 15.47 -8.18
CA GLY A 219 -4.79 16.90 -8.31
C GLY A 219 -6.22 17.29 -8.70
N ALA A 220 -6.76 18.29 -8.00
CA ALA A 220 -7.95 19.01 -8.45
C ALA A 220 -7.71 19.77 -9.79
N ALA A 221 -6.46 19.86 -10.23
CA ALA A 221 -6.00 20.52 -11.45
C ALA A 221 -5.66 19.56 -12.59
N ALA A 222 -5.79 18.26 -12.40
CA ALA A 222 -5.49 17.28 -13.44
C ALA A 222 -6.57 17.37 -14.54
N LYS A 223 -6.21 17.94 -15.68
CA LYS A 223 -7.05 18.04 -16.85
C LYS A 223 -7.34 16.65 -17.40
N ALA A 224 -8.59 16.41 -17.76
CA ALA A 224 -8.93 15.23 -18.53
C ALA A 224 -8.33 15.34 -19.93
N GLU A 225 -7.80 14.25 -20.44
CA GLU A 225 -7.30 14.15 -21.81
C GLU A 225 -8.36 13.45 -22.68
N ILE A 226 -8.76 14.12 -23.77
CA ILE A 226 -9.62 13.57 -24.81
C ILE A 226 -8.72 13.23 -25.99
N ARG A 227 -8.67 11.97 -26.38
CA ARG A 227 -7.93 11.47 -27.55
C ARG A 227 -8.92 10.95 -28.58
N PHE A 228 -8.67 11.25 -29.84
CA PHE A 228 -9.42 10.67 -30.96
C PHE A 228 -8.62 10.82 -32.25
N ARG A 229 -9.02 10.10 -33.29
CA ARG A 229 -8.45 10.28 -34.62
C ARG A 229 -9.39 11.10 -35.49
N ARG A 230 -8.82 12.07 -36.21
CA ARG A 230 -9.52 12.87 -37.22
C ARG A 230 -8.67 12.84 -38.50
N ASN A 231 -9.23 12.33 -39.60
CA ASN A 231 -8.54 12.19 -40.88
C ASN A 231 -7.22 11.36 -40.80
N GLY A 232 -7.17 10.36 -39.91
CA GLY A 232 -5.99 9.51 -39.71
C GLY A 232 -4.94 10.10 -38.75
N GLU A 233 -5.07 11.34 -38.30
CA GLU A 233 -4.19 11.98 -37.34
C GLU A 233 -4.75 11.87 -35.92
N GLU A 234 -3.86 11.64 -34.94
CA GLU A 234 -4.21 11.62 -33.52
C GLU A 234 -4.36 13.04 -32.99
N VAL A 235 -5.53 13.35 -32.43
CA VAL A 235 -5.82 14.62 -31.77
C VAL A 235 -5.87 14.40 -30.27
N ARG A 236 -5.20 15.26 -29.49
CA ARG A 236 -5.21 15.27 -28.04
C ARG A 236 -5.66 16.63 -27.53
N ILE A 237 -6.63 16.63 -26.62
CA ILE A 237 -7.19 17.84 -26.00
C ILE A 237 -7.17 17.67 -24.50
N GLU A 238 -6.48 18.53 -23.77
CA GLU A 238 -6.52 18.63 -22.32
C GLU A 238 -7.60 19.62 -21.89
N THR A 239 -8.48 19.20 -20.96
CA THR A 239 -9.59 20.04 -20.53
C THR A 239 -10.02 19.77 -19.09
N GLU A 240 -10.44 20.81 -18.38
CA GLU A 240 -11.09 20.72 -17.07
C GLU A 240 -12.58 20.35 -17.20
N THR A 241 -13.19 20.59 -18.37
CA THR A 241 -14.61 20.40 -18.67
C THR A 241 -14.83 19.36 -19.78
N PRO A 242 -14.46 18.08 -19.59
CA PRO A 242 -14.49 17.09 -20.66
C PRO A 242 -15.89 16.89 -21.27
N THR A 243 -16.96 17.02 -20.47
CA THR A 243 -18.33 16.87 -20.95
C THR A 243 -18.69 17.95 -21.97
N ALA A 244 -18.29 19.20 -21.74
CA ALA A 244 -18.57 20.31 -22.66
C ALA A 244 -17.81 20.13 -23.98
N VAL A 245 -16.50 19.81 -23.88
CA VAL A 245 -15.64 19.58 -25.06
C VAL A 245 -16.15 18.38 -25.88
N LEU A 246 -16.52 17.28 -25.21
CA LEU A 246 -17.09 16.11 -25.89
C LEU A 246 -18.40 16.45 -26.61
N HIS A 247 -19.27 17.28 -26.00
CA HIS A 247 -20.50 17.70 -26.62
C HIS A 247 -20.22 18.47 -27.91
N GLU A 248 -19.28 19.43 -27.89
CA GLU A 248 -18.91 20.18 -29.09
C GLU A 248 -18.32 19.26 -30.17
N LEU A 249 -17.35 18.40 -29.81
CA LEU A 249 -16.72 17.48 -30.75
C LEU A 249 -17.72 16.49 -31.38
N THR A 250 -18.67 15.97 -30.58
CA THR A 250 -19.67 15.03 -31.08
C THR A 250 -20.73 15.75 -31.96
N GLN A 251 -21.11 16.98 -31.66
CA GLN A 251 -21.97 17.78 -32.51
C GLN A 251 -21.33 18.07 -33.89
N GLU A 252 -20.03 18.48 -33.89
CA GLU A 252 -19.29 18.69 -35.14
C GLU A 252 -19.22 17.42 -35.99
N ALA A 253 -18.89 16.29 -35.39
CA ALA A 253 -18.76 15.00 -36.07
C ALA A 253 -20.11 14.57 -36.70
N LEU A 254 -21.20 14.65 -35.91
CA LEU A 254 -22.56 14.34 -36.40
C LEU A 254 -23.00 15.26 -37.55
N ALA A 255 -22.72 16.57 -37.45
CA ALA A 255 -23.05 17.53 -38.51
C ALA A 255 -22.25 17.26 -39.80
N ALA A 256 -21.02 16.78 -39.69
CA ALA A 256 -20.17 16.41 -40.80
C ALA A 256 -20.42 14.98 -41.33
N GLY A 257 -21.29 14.19 -40.69
CA GLY A 257 -21.55 12.79 -41.02
C GLY A 257 -20.31 11.90 -40.82
N THR A 258 -19.45 12.25 -39.87
CA THR A 258 -18.22 11.52 -39.56
C THR A 258 -18.26 10.99 -38.13
N GLU A 259 -17.37 10.00 -37.81
CA GLU A 259 -17.18 9.44 -36.50
C GLU A 259 -15.86 9.94 -35.90
N LEU A 260 -15.81 10.07 -34.57
CA LEU A 260 -14.58 10.29 -33.83
C LEU A 260 -13.91 8.94 -33.58
N GLU A 261 -13.04 8.53 -34.49
CA GLU A 261 -12.37 7.22 -34.43
C GLU A 261 -11.49 7.12 -33.17
N ALA A 262 -11.50 5.97 -32.50
CA ALA A 262 -10.74 5.69 -31.30
C ALA A 262 -10.92 6.77 -30.19
N LEU A 263 -12.14 7.29 -30.03
CA LEU A 263 -12.46 8.28 -28.99
C LEU A 263 -12.23 7.66 -27.60
N GLU A 264 -11.33 8.27 -26.85
CA GLU A 264 -11.02 7.92 -25.47
C GLU A 264 -11.03 9.20 -24.62
N VAL A 265 -11.60 9.09 -23.42
CA VAL A 265 -11.57 10.16 -22.41
C VAL A 265 -10.86 9.60 -21.19
N ARG A 266 -9.66 10.09 -20.95
CA ARG A 266 -8.84 9.66 -19.84
C ARG A 266 -8.73 10.76 -18.79
N ARG A 267 -8.96 10.41 -17.54
CA ARG A 267 -8.54 11.24 -16.40
C ARG A 267 -7.16 10.80 -15.96
N PRO A 268 -6.29 11.72 -15.53
CA PRO A 268 -5.03 11.36 -14.96
C PRO A 268 -5.19 10.37 -13.82
N THR A 269 -4.24 9.48 -13.71
CA THR A 269 -4.15 8.47 -12.65
C THR A 269 -3.02 8.85 -11.70
N LEU A 270 -2.94 8.16 -10.56
CA LEU A 270 -1.81 8.31 -9.65
C LEU A 270 -0.48 7.94 -10.36
N GLU A 271 -0.54 7.08 -11.38
CA GLU A 271 0.62 6.70 -12.21
C GLU A 271 1.14 7.89 -13.02
N ASP A 272 0.26 8.65 -13.63
CA ASP A 272 0.65 9.82 -14.42
C ASP A 272 1.35 10.86 -13.53
N VAL A 273 0.79 11.15 -12.36
CA VAL A 273 1.39 12.06 -11.37
C VAL A 273 2.73 11.53 -10.85
N TYR A 274 2.79 10.24 -10.56
CA TYR A 274 4.02 9.61 -10.09
C TYR A 274 5.13 9.68 -11.13
N LEU A 275 4.82 9.43 -12.42
CA LEU A 275 5.79 9.53 -13.51
C LEU A 275 6.31 10.96 -13.69
N GLU A 276 5.47 11.99 -13.52
CA GLU A 276 5.91 13.38 -13.49
C GLU A 276 6.87 13.63 -12.31
N LEU A 277 6.52 13.18 -11.10
CA LEU A 277 7.36 13.35 -9.91
C LEU A 277 8.70 12.60 -9.98
N VAL A 278 8.73 11.46 -10.68
CA VAL A 278 9.90 10.60 -10.81
C VAL A 278 10.67 10.86 -12.11
N GLY A 279 9.98 11.30 -13.18
CA GLY A 279 10.53 11.50 -14.51
C GLY A 279 11.45 12.72 -14.65
N ASP A 280 11.24 13.79 -13.91
CA ASP A 280 12.05 15.02 -13.93
C ASP A 280 13.51 14.85 -13.42
N GLY A 281 13.95 13.64 -13.15
CA GLY A 281 15.30 13.36 -12.63
C GLY A 281 16.15 12.38 -13.43
N SER A 282 15.76 12.00 -14.64
CA SER A 282 16.55 11.07 -15.47
C SER A 282 17.48 11.74 -16.50
N GLU A 283 17.64 13.09 -16.44
CA GLU A 283 18.65 13.82 -17.19
C GLU A 283 19.57 14.59 -16.24
N SER A 284 20.56 13.90 -15.66
CA SER A 284 21.78 14.54 -15.14
C SER A 284 22.89 13.50 -15.01
#